data_5f92e15b26d2243e7c08451edf01d138
#
_entry.id   5f92e15b26d2243e7c08451edf01d138
#
_cell.length_a   1.000
_cell.length_b   1.000
_cell.length_c   1.000
_cell.angle_alpha   90.00
_cell.angle_beta   90.00
_cell.angle_gamma   90.00
#
_symmetry.space_group_name_H-M   'P 1'
#
loop_
_entity.id
_entity.type
_entity.pdbx_description
1 polymer ?
#
loop_
_entity_poly.entity_id
_entity_poly.type
_entity_poly.pdbx_seq_one_letter_code
_entity_poly.pdbx_strand_id
1 'polypeptide(L)'
;KVATLSANNDQQIGKVIAEAFYKVGKNGMVTFEESEDIADHIEYTEGFRIETGYSSPYFINTPKGTCELENVYVHVSDTKMEEVKEVIALADKAMNMHKSLLLIAPDFESEIYIFLKANLDLLKSCTIIAPNFRNYRQIMMDDIRDIIGESLTCQKIICDSKHTTFIGYNPNKEKIDSKLKFLNNTIEEEVVNPFDLEFAKKRRANFTSGIATIKVGGWTQTEIKSKMDLYEDAVNSTHQALLGGILPGGGIALAEVTKHFVIPEVISPFFDVLLKPSQILRTSSESWESMLNKGIIEPFNTCKTT
;
A
#
# COMPACT_ATOMS: atom_id res chain seq x y z
N LYS A 1 -12.51 -2.79 15.92
CA LYS A 1 -12.02 -2.18 17.17
C LYS A 1 -10.77 -1.33 16.94
N VAL A 2 -9.70 -1.83 16.28
CA VAL A 2 -8.49 -1.02 15.97
C VAL A 2 -8.87 0.25 15.21
N ALA A 3 -9.61 0.13 14.11
CA ALA A 3 -10.07 1.27 13.33
C ALA A 3 -10.84 2.30 14.17
N THR A 4 -11.74 1.84 15.02
CA THR A 4 -12.53 2.71 15.91
C THR A 4 -11.65 3.46 16.90
N LEU A 5 -10.67 2.78 17.52
CA LEU A 5 -9.74 3.41 18.46
C LEU A 5 -8.87 4.48 17.79
N SER A 6 -8.31 4.17 16.63
CA SER A 6 -7.47 5.11 15.87
C SER A 6 -8.27 6.29 15.31
N ALA A 7 -9.59 6.12 15.10
CA ALA A 7 -10.51 7.19 14.71
C ALA A 7 -11.12 7.90 15.93
N ASN A 8 -10.39 8.10 17.02
CA ASN A 8 -10.86 8.78 18.23
C ASN A 8 -12.17 8.20 18.82
N ASN A 9 -12.34 6.88 18.76
CA ASN A 9 -13.53 6.13 19.14
C ASN A 9 -14.77 6.39 18.26
N ASP A 10 -14.60 6.93 17.05
CA ASP A 10 -15.69 7.04 16.10
C ASP A 10 -16.08 5.66 15.54
N GLN A 11 -17.28 5.22 15.92
CA GLN A 11 -17.79 3.91 15.51
C GLN A 11 -18.23 3.87 14.04
N GLN A 12 -18.62 5.01 13.45
CA GLN A 12 -19.03 5.06 12.05
C GLN A 12 -17.81 4.89 11.14
N ILE A 13 -16.76 5.66 11.37
CA ILE A 13 -15.48 5.52 10.67
C ILE A 13 -14.94 4.09 10.83
N GLY A 14 -14.97 3.56 12.07
CA GLY A 14 -14.53 2.20 12.34
C GLY A 14 -15.30 1.12 11.59
N LYS A 15 -16.61 1.28 11.38
CA LYS A 15 -17.45 0.35 10.60
C LYS A 15 -17.14 0.43 9.11
N VAL A 16 -17.04 1.64 8.55
CA VAL A 16 -16.72 1.86 7.14
C VAL A 16 -15.37 1.22 6.78
N ILE A 17 -14.34 1.43 7.61
CA ILE A 17 -13.03 0.83 7.42
C ILE A 17 -13.08 -0.70 7.51
N ALA A 18 -13.80 -1.24 8.51
CA ALA A 18 -13.95 -2.68 8.67
C ALA A 18 -14.66 -3.32 7.46
N GLU A 19 -15.68 -2.69 6.92
CA GLU A 19 -16.39 -3.13 5.72
C GLU A 19 -15.47 -3.10 4.50
N ALA A 20 -14.70 -2.02 4.32
CA ALA A 20 -13.73 -1.89 3.24
C ALA A 20 -12.72 -3.05 3.27
N PHE A 21 -12.04 -3.29 4.40
CA PHE A 21 -11.08 -4.39 4.53
C PHE A 21 -11.72 -5.78 4.45
N TYR A 22 -12.95 -5.95 4.94
CA TYR A 22 -13.65 -7.23 4.82
C TYR A 22 -13.86 -7.62 3.36
N LYS A 23 -14.16 -6.67 2.49
CA LYS A 23 -14.46 -6.90 1.08
C LYS A 23 -13.20 -7.05 0.23
N VAL A 24 -12.17 -6.23 0.45
CA VAL A 24 -10.91 -6.32 -0.31
C VAL A 24 -9.94 -7.36 0.24
N GLY A 25 -10.16 -7.83 1.46
CA GLY A 25 -9.31 -8.82 2.11
C GLY A 25 -8.00 -8.27 2.68
N LYS A 26 -7.21 -9.15 3.30
CA LYS A 26 -5.96 -8.81 4.00
C LYS A 26 -4.92 -8.13 3.09
N ASN A 27 -4.86 -8.53 1.83
CA ASN A 27 -3.89 -8.02 0.84
C ASN A 27 -4.47 -6.91 -0.05
N GLY A 28 -5.77 -6.62 0.10
CA GLY A 28 -6.43 -5.53 -0.60
C GLY A 28 -6.03 -4.17 -0.04
N MET A 29 -6.20 -3.14 -0.84
CA MET A 29 -5.89 -1.77 -0.47
C MET A 29 -7.14 -0.98 -0.13
N VAL A 30 -7.07 -0.19 0.92
CA VAL A 30 -8.08 0.81 1.27
C VAL A 30 -7.48 2.19 1.09
N THR A 31 -8.08 2.99 0.22
CA THR A 31 -7.74 4.40 -0.02
C THR A 31 -8.89 5.30 0.41
N PHE A 32 -8.67 6.59 0.49
CA PHE A 32 -9.71 7.56 0.80
C PHE A 32 -9.53 8.81 -0.06
N GLU A 33 -10.65 9.39 -0.49
CA GLU A 33 -10.71 10.57 -1.34
C GLU A 33 -11.86 11.48 -0.88
N GLU A 34 -11.74 12.78 -1.18
CA GLU A 34 -12.84 13.72 -0.95
C GLU A 34 -14.06 13.37 -1.80
N SER A 35 -15.25 13.52 -1.24
CA SER A 35 -16.53 13.35 -1.95
C SER A 35 -17.28 14.67 -2.02
N GLU A 36 -18.08 14.83 -3.07
CA GLU A 36 -19.05 15.92 -3.17
C GLU A 36 -20.32 15.61 -2.36
N ASP A 37 -20.49 14.36 -1.92
CA ASP A 37 -21.62 13.94 -1.10
C ASP A 37 -21.42 14.31 0.37
N ILE A 38 -22.53 14.39 1.13
CA ILE A 38 -22.50 14.66 2.58
C ILE A 38 -22.11 13.40 3.35
N ALA A 39 -22.52 12.22 2.87
CA ALA A 39 -22.31 10.94 3.53
C ALA A 39 -21.07 10.22 2.98
N ASP A 40 -20.36 9.55 3.91
CA ASP A 40 -19.25 8.67 3.52
C ASP A 40 -19.82 7.42 2.83
N HIS A 41 -19.19 6.99 1.72
CA HIS A 41 -19.52 5.75 1.03
C HIS A 41 -18.26 5.05 0.51
N ILE A 42 -18.37 3.77 0.15
CA ILE A 42 -17.24 2.97 -0.31
C ILE A 42 -17.46 2.61 -1.78
N GLU A 43 -16.50 2.96 -2.62
CA GLU A 43 -16.39 2.48 -3.99
C GLU A 43 -15.40 1.34 -4.08
N TYR A 44 -15.75 0.30 -4.82
CA TYR A 44 -14.86 -0.85 -5.03
C TYR A 44 -14.41 -0.88 -6.47
N THR A 45 -13.10 -0.88 -6.68
CA THR A 45 -12.48 -0.86 -8.00
C THR A 45 -11.45 -1.98 -8.10
N GLU A 46 -11.30 -2.54 -9.29
CA GLU A 46 -10.18 -3.45 -9.55
C GLU A 46 -8.86 -2.69 -9.40
N GLY A 47 -7.94 -3.26 -8.64
CA GLY A 47 -6.67 -2.63 -8.39
C GLY A 47 -5.67 -3.58 -7.74
N PHE A 48 -4.39 -3.33 -7.97
CA PHE A 48 -3.29 -4.07 -7.34
C PHE A 48 -2.15 -3.13 -6.97
N ARG A 49 -1.28 -3.61 -6.08
CA ARG A 49 -0.15 -2.87 -5.57
C ARG A 49 1.14 -3.66 -5.74
N ILE A 50 2.18 -3.00 -6.22
CA ILE A 50 3.53 -3.55 -6.26
C ILE A 50 4.44 -2.87 -5.23
N GLU A 51 5.39 -3.62 -4.67
CA GLU A 51 6.35 -3.16 -3.66
C GLU A 51 7.54 -2.45 -4.32
N THR A 52 7.26 -1.49 -5.19
CA THR A 52 8.26 -0.64 -5.84
C THR A 52 7.64 0.73 -6.09
N GLY A 53 8.33 1.77 -5.65
CA GLY A 53 7.90 3.16 -5.81
C GLY A 53 8.55 3.85 -7.01
N TYR A 54 8.36 5.17 -7.09
CA TYR A 54 8.98 5.98 -8.14
C TYR A 54 10.52 5.88 -8.08
N SER A 55 11.15 5.85 -9.23
CA SER A 55 12.61 5.77 -9.33
C SER A 55 13.32 7.10 -9.10
N SER A 56 12.58 8.22 -9.12
CA SER A 56 13.12 9.55 -8.84
C SER A 56 12.08 10.47 -8.16
N PRO A 57 12.50 11.26 -7.15
CA PRO A 57 11.65 12.26 -6.50
C PRO A 57 11.17 13.38 -7.44
N TYR A 58 11.75 13.51 -8.64
CA TYR A 58 11.32 14.51 -9.63
C TYR A 58 9.87 14.36 -10.08
N PHE A 59 9.30 13.18 -9.93
CA PHE A 59 7.93 12.87 -10.33
C PHE A 59 6.88 13.18 -9.25
N ILE A 60 7.30 13.57 -8.05
CA ILE A 60 6.38 13.95 -6.97
C ILE A 60 5.57 15.18 -7.42
N ASN A 61 4.24 15.04 -7.37
CA ASN A 61 3.30 16.08 -7.78
C ASN A 61 2.24 16.41 -6.72
N THR A 62 2.35 15.79 -5.53
CA THR A 62 1.43 16.05 -4.42
C THR A 62 2.18 16.51 -3.16
N PRO A 63 1.53 17.27 -2.25
CA PRO A 63 2.13 17.65 -0.97
C PRO A 63 2.46 16.48 -0.04
N LYS A 64 1.83 15.30 -0.27
CA LYS A 64 2.07 14.06 0.49
C LYS A 64 3.34 13.32 0.07
N GLY A 65 4.10 13.82 -0.90
CA GLY A 65 5.31 13.17 -1.41
C GLY A 65 5.01 11.99 -2.33
N THR A 66 3.83 11.95 -2.96
CA THR A 66 3.43 10.93 -3.92
C THR A 66 3.38 11.49 -5.35
N CYS A 67 3.46 10.60 -6.33
CA CYS A 67 3.16 10.87 -7.72
C CYS A 67 1.79 10.28 -8.05
N GLU A 68 0.82 11.11 -8.39
CA GLU A 68 -0.52 10.69 -8.81
C GLU A 68 -0.72 10.99 -10.29
N LEU A 69 -1.03 9.97 -11.05
CA LEU A 69 -1.28 10.04 -12.48
C LEU A 69 -2.71 9.58 -12.76
N GLU A 70 -3.42 10.32 -13.59
CA GLU A 70 -4.77 9.99 -14.06
C GLU A 70 -4.75 9.67 -15.55
N ASN A 71 -5.65 8.78 -15.98
CA ASN A 71 -5.76 8.34 -17.38
C ASN A 71 -4.40 7.90 -17.93
N VAL A 72 -3.83 6.84 -17.39
CA VAL A 72 -2.43 6.49 -17.59
C VAL A 72 -2.25 5.47 -18.70
N TYR A 73 -1.32 5.74 -19.62
CA TYR A 73 -0.73 4.74 -20.49
C TYR A 73 0.49 4.15 -19.79
N VAL A 74 0.51 2.83 -19.64
CA VAL A 74 1.58 2.09 -18.97
C VAL A 74 2.43 1.39 -20.02
N HIS A 75 3.72 1.65 -20.01
CA HIS A 75 4.67 0.91 -20.84
C HIS A 75 5.59 0.07 -19.96
N VAL A 76 5.69 -1.22 -20.28
CA VAL A 76 6.53 -2.18 -19.55
C VAL A 76 7.62 -2.70 -20.49
N SER A 77 8.87 -2.31 -20.24
CA SER A 77 10.03 -2.74 -21.02
C SER A 77 10.77 -3.88 -20.32
N ASP A 78 11.11 -4.93 -21.05
CA ASP A 78 11.88 -6.08 -20.53
C ASP A 78 13.38 -5.79 -20.41
N THR A 79 13.85 -4.77 -21.10
CA THR A 79 15.24 -4.33 -21.12
C THR A 79 15.40 -2.97 -20.47
N LYS A 80 16.63 -2.65 -20.07
CA LYS A 80 17.00 -1.30 -19.65
C LYS A 80 16.66 -0.31 -20.76
N MET A 81 16.06 0.81 -20.40
CA MET A 81 15.81 1.90 -21.33
C MET A 81 17.05 2.82 -21.40
N GLU A 82 17.69 2.85 -22.55
CA GLU A 82 18.95 3.58 -22.75
C GLU A 82 18.76 4.80 -23.64
N GLU A 83 17.90 4.73 -24.65
CA GLU A 83 17.73 5.78 -25.64
C GLU A 83 16.54 6.71 -25.33
N VAL A 84 16.81 8.01 -25.24
CA VAL A 84 15.74 9.02 -25.07
C VAL A 84 14.75 9.01 -26.24
N LYS A 85 15.19 8.60 -27.45
CA LYS A 85 14.31 8.51 -28.64
C LYS A 85 13.14 7.54 -28.44
N GLU A 86 13.38 6.41 -27.77
CA GLU A 86 12.31 5.45 -27.45
C GLU A 86 11.27 6.09 -26.52
N VAL A 87 11.74 6.84 -25.51
CA VAL A 87 10.86 7.53 -24.56
C VAL A 87 10.07 8.65 -25.24
N ILE A 88 10.69 9.38 -26.20
CA ILE A 88 9.98 10.39 -27.00
C ILE A 88 8.82 9.75 -27.77
N ALA A 89 9.04 8.63 -28.45
CA ALA A 89 7.99 7.94 -29.18
C ALA A 89 6.83 7.47 -28.27
N LEU A 90 7.15 7.01 -27.04
CA LEU A 90 6.15 6.62 -26.05
C LEU A 90 5.40 7.84 -25.48
N ALA A 91 6.11 8.95 -25.25
CA ALA A 91 5.53 10.21 -24.81
C ALA A 91 4.57 10.77 -25.87
N ASP A 92 4.95 10.79 -27.13
CA ASP A 92 4.08 11.19 -28.25
C ASP A 92 2.83 10.31 -28.35
N LYS A 93 2.98 9.01 -28.16
CA LYS A 93 1.86 8.07 -28.13
C LYS A 93 0.92 8.38 -26.96
N ALA A 94 1.43 8.61 -25.76
CA ALA A 94 0.63 8.96 -24.59
C ALA A 94 -0.09 10.29 -24.79
N MET A 95 0.59 11.31 -25.30
CA MET A 95 -0.01 12.63 -25.63
C MET A 95 -1.11 12.51 -26.67
N ASN A 96 -0.92 11.75 -27.72
CA ASN A 96 -1.95 11.51 -28.74
C ASN A 96 -3.18 10.79 -28.19
N MET A 97 -3.02 9.99 -27.15
CA MET A 97 -4.11 9.34 -26.41
C MET A 97 -4.71 10.22 -25.31
N HIS A 98 -4.20 11.42 -25.08
CA HIS A 98 -4.54 12.30 -23.94
C HIS A 98 -4.37 11.61 -22.60
N LYS A 99 -3.26 10.89 -22.43
CA LYS A 99 -2.97 10.10 -21.22
C LYS A 99 -1.63 10.51 -20.59
N SER A 100 -1.56 10.37 -19.27
CA SER A 100 -0.29 10.40 -18.54
C SER A 100 0.56 9.17 -18.90
N LEU A 101 1.86 9.22 -18.65
CA LEU A 101 2.79 8.14 -19.01
C LEU A 101 3.41 7.51 -17.77
N LEU A 102 3.29 6.19 -17.62
CA LEU A 102 4.08 5.40 -16.69
C LEU A 102 5.02 4.48 -17.44
N LEU A 103 6.32 4.55 -17.13
CA LEU A 103 7.35 3.65 -17.65
C LEU A 103 7.80 2.69 -16.55
N ILE A 104 7.82 1.39 -16.87
CA ILE A 104 8.34 0.33 -16.01
C ILE A 104 9.46 -0.38 -16.76
N ALA A 105 10.67 -0.36 -16.24
CA ALA A 105 11.82 -1.03 -16.84
C ALA A 105 12.80 -1.52 -15.76
N PRO A 106 13.69 -2.46 -16.09
CA PRO A 106 14.74 -2.92 -15.17
C PRO A 106 15.66 -1.80 -14.68
N ASP A 107 15.92 -0.81 -15.54
CA ASP A 107 16.72 0.37 -15.23
C ASP A 107 16.50 1.46 -16.31
N PHE A 108 16.91 2.71 -16.00
CA PHE A 108 16.81 3.87 -16.90
C PHE A 108 18.11 4.64 -16.91
N GLU A 109 18.51 5.11 -18.09
CA GLU A 109 19.64 6.05 -18.21
C GLU A 109 19.27 7.44 -17.67
N SER A 110 20.28 8.15 -17.14
CA SER A 110 20.09 9.46 -16.48
C SER A 110 19.44 10.50 -17.39
N GLU A 111 19.72 10.45 -18.69
CA GLU A 111 19.18 11.35 -19.70
C GLU A 111 17.65 11.25 -19.82
N ILE A 112 17.09 10.05 -19.57
CA ILE A 112 15.64 9.82 -19.57
C ILE A 112 14.97 10.59 -18.43
N TYR A 113 15.55 10.58 -17.23
CA TYR A 113 15.02 11.35 -16.10
C TYR A 113 15.06 12.86 -16.38
N ILE A 114 16.14 13.35 -17.00
CA ILE A 114 16.29 14.76 -17.37
C ILE A 114 15.24 15.14 -18.41
N PHE A 115 15.05 14.32 -19.44
CA PHE A 115 14.05 14.54 -20.49
C PHE A 115 12.63 14.58 -19.91
N LEU A 116 12.24 13.57 -19.13
CA LEU A 116 10.90 13.50 -18.54
C LEU A 116 10.66 14.67 -17.59
N LYS A 117 11.65 14.99 -16.72
CA LYS A 117 11.55 16.14 -15.82
C LYS A 117 11.33 17.46 -16.56
N ALA A 118 12.04 17.68 -17.66
CA ALA A 118 11.91 18.90 -18.45
C ALA A 118 10.54 19.03 -19.13
N ASN A 119 9.83 17.92 -19.31
CA ASN A 119 8.54 17.88 -20.01
C ASN A 119 7.34 17.57 -19.09
N LEU A 120 7.49 17.60 -17.75
CA LEU A 120 6.38 17.29 -16.82
C LEU A 120 5.16 18.21 -16.96
N ASP A 121 5.36 19.46 -17.37
CA ASP A 121 4.28 20.42 -17.60
C ASP A 121 3.44 20.06 -18.85
N LEU A 122 4.05 19.38 -19.83
CA LEU A 122 3.39 18.94 -21.06
C LEU A 122 2.79 17.54 -20.90
N LEU A 123 3.49 16.65 -20.23
CA LEU A 123 3.10 15.26 -20.03
C LEU A 123 3.41 14.82 -18.59
N LYS A 124 2.36 14.63 -17.80
CA LYS A 124 2.53 14.01 -16.47
C LYS A 124 3.09 12.61 -16.66
N SER A 125 4.24 12.34 -16.07
CA SER A 125 4.93 11.06 -16.22
C SER A 125 5.57 10.58 -14.93
N CYS A 126 5.81 9.28 -14.85
CA CYS A 126 6.56 8.64 -13.77
C CYS A 126 7.33 7.44 -14.31
N THR A 127 8.44 7.11 -13.65
CA THR A 127 9.21 5.90 -13.94
C THR A 127 9.35 5.04 -12.70
N ILE A 128 9.27 3.72 -12.88
CA ILE A 128 9.38 2.72 -11.82
C ILE A 128 10.41 1.69 -12.25
N ILE A 129 11.31 1.35 -11.34
CA ILE A 129 12.22 0.22 -11.56
C ILE A 129 11.42 -1.06 -11.34
N ALA A 130 11.51 -1.99 -12.30
CA ALA A 130 10.80 -3.25 -12.25
C ALA A 130 11.11 -4.04 -10.97
N PRO A 131 10.08 -4.54 -10.26
CA PRO A 131 10.27 -5.24 -8.99
C PRO A 131 11.01 -6.56 -9.17
N ASN A 132 11.64 -7.02 -8.08
CA ASN A 132 12.36 -8.29 -7.98
C ASN A 132 13.66 -8.39 -8.82
N PHE A 133 14.28 -9.59 -8.84
CA PHE A 133 15.56 -9.85 -9.45
C PHE A 133 15.50 -11.04 -10.41
N ARG A 134 16.34 -11.02 -11.47
CA ARG A 134 16.52 -12.13 -12.43
C ARG A 134 15.18 -12.64 -13.00
N ASN A 135 14.96 -13.94 -12.94
CA ASN A 135 13.75 -14.59 -13.51
C ASN A 135 12.45 -14.13 -12.85
N TYR A 136 12.47 -13.83 -11.54
CA TYR A 136 11.29 -13.31 -10.83
C TYR A 136 10.85 -11.93 -11.33
N ARG A 137 11.79 -11.10 -11.78
CA ARG A 137 11.49 -9.80 -12.40
C ARG A 137 10.65 -9.99 -13.66
N GLN A 138 11.10 -10.86 -14.58
CA GLN A 138 10.37 -11.11 -15.83
C GLN A 138 8.94 -11.61 -15.54
N ILE A 139 8.81 -12.56 -14.62
CA ILE A 139 7.51 -13.08 -14.21
C ILE A 139 6.59 -11.98 -13.68
N MET A 140 7.11 -11.08 -12.85
CA MET A 140 6.32 -9.95 -12.33
C MET A 140 5.92 -8.94 -13.41
N MET A 141 6.80 -8.69 -14.36
CA MET A 141 6.49 -7.80 -15.48
C MET A 141 5.42 -8.38 -16.39
N ASP A 142 5.46 -9.69 -16.64
CA ASP A 142 4.42 -10.41 -17.38
C ASP A 142 3.09 -10.41 -16.61
N ASP A 143 3.12 -10.57 -15.28
CA ASP A 143 1.93 -10.48 -14.44
C ASP A 143 1.33 -9.05 -14.49
N ILE A 144 2.15 -8.01 -14.43
CA ILE A 144 1.69 -6.61 -14.55
C ILE A 144 1.00 -6.39 -15.90
N ARG A 145 1.58 -6.88 -17.01
CA ARG A 145 0.96 -6.79 -18.35
C ARG A 145 -0.37 -7.53 -18.40
N ASP A 146 -0.44 -8.75 -17.87
CA ASP A 146 -1.66 -9.57 -17.87
C ASP A 146 -2.77 -8.96 -17.01
N ILE A 147 -2.41 -8.37 -15.85
CA ILE A 147 -3.37 -7.69 -14.96
C ILE A 147 -3.91 -6.42 -15.63
N ILE A 148 -3.05 -5.54 -16.16
CA ILE A 148 -3.47 -4.28 -16.78
C ILE A 148 -4.26 -4.54 -18.08
N GLY A 149 -3.96 -5.64 -18.76
CA GLY A 149 -4.60 -6.05 -20.01
C GLY A 149 -3.96 -5.44 -21.26
N GLU A 150 -4.52 -5.79 -22.43
CA GLU A 150 -3.92 -5.47 -23.75
C GLU A 150 -3.85 -3.97 -24.06
N SER A 151 -4.75 -3.19 -23.49
CA SER A 151 -4.75 -1.72 -23.68
C SER A 151 -3.60 -1.02 -22.99
N LEU A 152 -2.98 -1.68 -21.99
CA LEU A 152 -1.93 -1.13 -21.12
C LEU A 152 -2.33 0.25 -20.54
N THR A 153 -3.58 0.37 -20.10
CA THR A 153 -4.10 1.64 -19.56
C THR A 153 -4.77 1.45 -18.21
N CYS A 154 -4.60 2.43 -17.33
CA CYS A 154 -5.23 2.49 -16.01
C CYS A 154 -5.95 3.83 -15.83
N GLN A 155 -6.98 3.87 -15.00
CA GLN A 155 -7.68 5.11 -14.66
C GLN A 155 -6.82 6.00 -13.77
N LYS A 156 -6.19 5.42 -12.75
CA LYS A 156 -5.34 6.16 -11.80
C LYS A 156 -4.15 5.31 -11.36
N ILE A 157 -3.02 5.95 -11.15
CA ILE A 157 -1.84 5.35 -10.53
C ILE A 157 -1.38 6.27 -9.40
N ILE A 158 -1.14 5.67 -8.23
CA ILE A 158 -0.56 6.35 -7.07
C ILE A 158 0.77 5.68 -6.77
N CYS A 159 1.84 6.46 -6.82
CA CYS A 159 3.19 6.00 -6.61
C CYS A 159 3.84 6.77 -5.45
N ASP A 160 4.23 6.08 -4.40
CA ASP A 160 5.04 6.61 -3.31
C ASP A 160 6.51 6.17 -3.44
N SER A 161 7.34 6.41 -2.44
CA SER A 161 8.75 6.03 -2.44
C SER A 161 9.01 4.52 -2.39
N LYS A 162 8.01 3.71 -2.04
CA LYS A 162 8.16 2.26 -1.82
C LYS A 162 7.17 1.42 -2.62
N HIS A 163 6.05 1.98 -2.99
CA HIS A 163 4.95 1.24 -3.58
C HIS A 163 4.32 1.98 -4.75
N THR A 164 3.73 1.21 -5.65
CA THR A 164 2.89 1.73 -6.73
C THR A 164 1.57 0.98 -6.77
N THR A 165 0.49 1.73 -6.76
CA THR A 165 -0.88 1.24 -6.79
C THR A 165 -1.51 1.55 -8.13
N PHE A 166 -2.06 0.54 -8.78
CA PHE A 166 -2.76 0.62 -10.05
C PHE A 166 -4.26 0.48 -9.82
N ILE A 167 -5.06 1.41 -10.34
CA ILE A 167 -6.50 1.49 -10.08
C ILE A 167 -7.24 1.59 -11.42
N GLY A 168 -8.29 0.78 -11.59
CA GLY A 168 -9.20 0.88 -12.74
C GLY A 168 -8.54 0.52 -14.06
N TYR A 169 -8.24 -0.74 -14.25
CA TYR A 169 -7.74 -1.34 -15.49
C TYR A 169 -8.77 -2.32 -16.06
N ASN A 170 -8.53 -2.81 -17.26
CA ASN A 170 -9.43 -3.76 -17.93
C ASN A 170 -8.70 -5.08 -18.25
N PRO A 171 -8.65 -6.02 -17.30
CA PRO A 171 -7.90 -7.25 -17.44
C PRO A 171 -8.56 -8.23 -18.40
N ASN A 172 -7.76 -9.12 -18.97
CA ASN A 172 -8.28 -10.31 -19.65
C ASN A 172 -8.63 -11.38 -18.61
N LYS A 173 -9.93 -11.55 -18.30
CA LYS A 173 -10.41 -12.46 -17.26
C LYS A 173 -9.97 -13.90 -17.47
N GLU A 174 -9.96 -14.38 -18.72
CA GLU A 174 -9.55 -15.78 -19.03
C GLU A 174 -8.06 -16.01 -18.70
N LYS A 175 -7.20 -15.03 -19.00
CA LYS A 175 -5.77 -15.11 -18.64
C LYS A 175 -5.57 -15.08 -17.13
N ILE A 176 -6.32 -14.22 -16.42
CA ILE A 176 -6.26 -14.13 -14.95
C ILE A 176 -6.71 -15.43 -14.31
N ASP A 177 -7.86 -15.99 -14.73
CA ASP A 177 -8.36 -17.26 -14.19
C ASP A 177 -7.39 -18.41 -14.41
N SER A 178 -6.75 -18.46 -15.57
CA SER A 178 -5.74 -19.47 -15.88
C SER A 178 -4.50 -19.34 -15.00
N LYS A 179 -4.04 -18.10 -14.78
CA LYS A 179 -2.91 -17.79 -13.88
C LYS A 179 -3.23 -18.10 -12.42
N LEU A 180 -4.44 -17.78 -11.96
CA LEU A 180 -4.91 -18.11 -10.61
C LEU A 180 -4.97 -19.61 -10.36
N LYS A 181 -5.47 -20.39 -11.31
CA LYS A 181 -5.45 -21.86 -11.22
C LYS A 181 -4.02 -22.38 -11.11
N PHE A 182 -3.12 -21.91 -11.95
CA PHE A 182 -1.70 -22.30 -11.89
C PHE A 182 -1.09 -21.96 -10.53
N LEU A 183 -1.28 -20.73 -10.02
CA LEU A 183 -0.74 -20.28 -8.74
C LEU A 183 -1.31 -21.05 -7.55
N ASN A 184 -2.63 -21.39 -7.57
CA ASN A 184 -3.23 -22.18 -6.52
C ASN A 184 -2.63 -23.60 -6.49
N ASN A 185 -2.47 -24.25 -7.63
CA ASN A 185 -1.82 -25.56 -7.72
C ASN A 185 -0.38 -25.51 -7.18
N THR A 186 0.40 -24.50 -7.57
CA THR A 186 1.78 -24.31 -7.07
C THR A 186 1.83 -24.11 -5.55
N ILE A 187 0.84 -23.42 -4.96
CA ILE A 187 0.78 -23.20 -3.51
C ILE A 187 0.40 -24.46 -2.74
N GLU A 188 -0.38 -25.37 -3.36
CA GLU A 188 -0.83 -26.63 -2.78
C GLU A 188 0.19 -27.76 -2.92
N GLU A 189 1.20 -27.63 -3.78
CA GLU A 189 2.28 -28.62 -3.95
C GLU A 189 3.15 -28.71 -2.68
N GLU A 190 3.36 -29.96 -2.18
CA GLU A 190 4.13 -30.22 -0.95
C GLU A 190 5.65 -29.95 -1.07
N VAL A 191 6.17 -29.81 -2.28
CA VAL A 191 7.62 -29.73 -2.58
C VAL A 191 8.02 -28.37 -3.15
N VAL A 192 7.51 -27.28 -2.61
CA VAL A 192 7.88 -25.94 -3.05
C VAL A 192 8.90 -25.31 -2.09
N ASN A 193 9.98 -24.75 -2.65
CA ASN A 193 10.92 -23.95 -1.88
C ASN A 193 10.15 -22.84 -1.14
N PRO A 194 10.44 -22.56 0.15
CA PRO A 194 9.76 -21.53 0.92
C PRO A 194 9.73 -20.16 0.25
N PHE A 195 10.78 -19.80 -0.48
CA PHE A 195 10.86 -18.53 -1.22
C PHE A 195 9.88 -18.52 -2.41
N ASP A 196 9.83 -19.60 -3.18
CA ASP A 196 8.92 -19.72 -4.33
C ASP A 196 7.46 -19.75 -3.87
N LEU A 197 7.19 -20.37 -2.72
CA LEU A 197 5.86 -20.38 -2.10
C LEU A 197 5.42 -18.97 -1.69
N GLU A 198 6.29 -18.21 -1.06
CA GLU A 198 5.99 -16.82 -0.67
C GLU A 198 5.77 -15.94 -1.90
N PHE A 199 6.62 -16.11 -2.92
CA PHE A 199 6.49 -15.41 -4.19
C PHE A 199 5.15 -15.75 -4.90
N ALA A 200 4.78 -17.02 -4.97
CA ALA A 200 3.50 -17.46 -5.55
C ALA A 200 2.29 -16.87 -4.78
N LYS A 201 2.36 -16.81 -3.44
CA LYS A 201 1.33 -16.19 -2.60
C LYS A 201 1.20 -14.68 -2.88
N LYS A 202 2.31 -13.97 -3.02
CA LYS A 202 2.32 -12.53 -3.37
C LYS A 202 1.71 -12.29 -4.74
N ARG A 203 2.09 -13.08 -5.75
CA ARG A 203 1.52 -13.02 -7.10
C ARG A 203 0.01 -13.25 -7.08
N ARG A 204 -0.45 -14.32 -6.41
CA ARG A 204 -1.88 -14.60 -6.27
C ARG A 204 -2.63 -13.42 -5.64
N ALA A 205 -2.06 -12.80 -4.62
CA ALA A 205 -2.63 -11.62 -4.00
C ALA A 205 -2.82 -10.47 -5.00
N ASN A 206 -1.85 -10.19 -5.87
CA ASN A 206 -1.95 -9.16 -6.89
C ASN A 206 -3.08 -9.43 -7.90
N PHE A 207 -3.32 -10.69 -8.25
CA PHE A 207 -4.40 -11.08 -9.17
C PHE A 207 -5.80 -11.04 -8.52
N THR A 208 -5.88 -11.16 -7.20
CA THR A 208 -7.16 -11.25 -6.46
C THR A 208 -7.48 -9.99 -5.66
N SER A 209 -6.54 -9.06 -5.54
CA SER A 209 -6.74 -7.85 -4.77
C SER A 209 -7.68 -6.88 -5.47
N GLY A 210 -8.52 -6.24 -4.67
CA GLY A 210 -9.30 -5.08 -5.07
C GLY A 210 -8.89 -3.86 -4.26
N ILE A 211 -9.35 -2.71 -4.68
CA ILE A 211 -9.18 -1.45 -3.97
C ILE A 211 -10.56 -0.97 -3.51
N ALA A 212 -10.66 -0.70 -2.21
CA ALA A 212 -11.80 0.01 -1.63
C ALA A 212 -11.42 1.49 -1.48
N THR A 213 -12.06 2.37 -2.19
CA THR A 213 -11.90 3.82 -2.04
C THR A 213 -13.03 4.34 -1.16
N ILE A 214 -12.68 4.83 0.02
CA ILE A 214 -13.63 5.48 0.92
C ILE A 214 -13.78 6.93 0.44
N LYS A 215 -14.96 7.27 -0.03
CA LYS A 215 -15.34 8.63 -0.41
C LYS A 215 -15.83 9.35 0.85
N VAL A 216 -15.03 10.32 1.31
CA VAL A 216 -15.26 11.02 2.57
C VAL A 216 -16.10 12.27 2.31
N GLY A 217 -17.32 12.27 2.82
CA GLY A 217 -18.26 13.35 2.69
C GLY A 217 -18.33 14.25 3.91
N GLY A 218 -18.93 15.44 3.74
CA GLY A 218 -19.13 16.39 4.83
C GLY A 218 -19.82 17.67 4.38
N TRP A 219 -20.24 18.49 5.34
CA TRP A 219 -20.89 19.76 5.06
C TRP A 219 -19.93 20.90 4.74
N THR A 220 -18.68 20.77 5.19
CA THR A 220 -17.63 21.80 4.98
C THR A 220 -16.31 21.14 4.64
N GLN A 221 -15.47 21.88 3.88
CA GLN A 221 -14.11 21.43 3.54
C GLN A 221 -13.24 21.16 4.76
N THR A 222 -13.43 21.91 5.84
CA THR A 222 -12.69 21.72 7.11
C THR A 222 -13.09 20.40 7.78
N GLU A 223 -14.38 20.07 7.77
CA GLU A 223 -14.89 18.80 8.27
C GLU A 223 -14.36 17.62 7.48
N ILE A 224 -14.42 17.71 6.14
CA ILE A 224 -13.91 16.66 5.23
C ILE A 224 -12.42 16.40 5.51
N LYS A 225 -11.59 17.45 5.59
CA LYS A 225 -10.17 17.30 5.90
C LYS A 225 -9.92 16.65 7.25
N SER A 226 -10.61 17.08 8.30
CA SER A 226 -10.50 16.45 9.62
C SER A 226 -10.92 14.98 9.62
N LYS A 227 -11.96 14.63 8.88
CA LYS A 227 -12.37 13.24 8.70
C LYS A 227 -11.34 12.43 7.92
N MET A 228 -10.77 13.02 6.85
CA MET A 228 -9.73 12.36 6.05
C MET A 228 -8.50 12.03 6.89
N ASP A 229 -8.06 12.91 7.77
CA ASP A 229 -6.96 12.64 8.70
C ASP A 229 -7.28 11.46 9.62
N LEU A 230 -8.51 11.39 10.15
CA LEU A 230 -8.97 10.25 10.97
C LEU A 230 -9.04 8.94 10.18
N TYR A 231 -9.51 8.99 8.92
CA TYR A 231 -9.49 7.84 8.03
C TYR A 231 -8.07 7.36 7.73
N GLU A 232 -7.12 8.27 7.47
CA GLU A 232 -5.72 7.97 7.21
C GLU A 232 -5.09 7.19 8.37
N ASP A 233 -5.22 7.71 9.59
CA ASP A 233 -4.69 7.05 10.79
C ASP A 233 -5.34 5.69 11.04
N ALA A 234 -6.66 5.62 10.89
CA ALA A 234 -7.40 4.40 11.19
C ALA A 234 -7.21 3.31 10.12
N VAL A 235 -7.09 3.66 8.84
CA VAL A 235 -6.76 2.73 7.75
C VAL A 235 -5.35 2.17 7.94
N ASN A 236 -4.36 3.04 8.19
CA ASN A 236 -2.97 2.63 8.41
C ASN A 236 -2.84 1.69 9.62
N SER A 237 -3.43 2.06 10.76
CA SER A 237 -3.42 1.23 11.99
C SER A 237 -4.10 -0.12 11.76
N THR A 238 -5.24 -0.14 11.07
CA THR A 238 -5.97 -1.37 10.78
C THR A 238 -5.18 -2.29 9.85
N HIS A 239 -4.55 -1.73 8.81
CA HIS A 239 -3.70 -2.49 7.91
C HIS A 239 -2.51 -3.12 8.63
N GLN A 240 -1.82 -2.36 9.51
CA GLN A 240 -0.73 -2.88 10.33
C GLN A 240 -1.21 -4.00 11.28
N ALA A 241 -2.39 -3.87 11.86
CA ALA A 241 -2.98 -4.90 12.71
C ALA A 241 -3.34 -6.18 11.94
N LEU A 242 -3.80 -6.06 10.68
CA LEU A 242 -4.08 -7.21 9.82
C LEU A 242 -2.81 -7.95 9.40
N LEU A 243 -1.70 -7.24 9.20
CA LEU A 243 -0.42 -7.83 8.81
C LEU A 243 0.31 -8.48 10.00
N GLY A 244 0.41 -7.76 11.12
CA GLY A 244 1.24 -8.14 12.27
C GLY A 244 0.48 -8.67 13.47
N GLY A 245 -0.85 -8.57 13.49
CA GLY A 245 -1.65 -8.86 14.67
C GLY A 245 -1.78 -7.68 15.63
N ILE A 246 -2.32 -7.94 16.81
CA ILE A 246 -2.60 -6.92 17.84
C ILE A 246 -1.95 -7.30 19.16
N LEU A 247 -1.58 -6.29 19.93
CA LEU A 247 -1.10 -6.37 21.32
C LEU A 247 -1.99 -5.55 22.23
N PRO A 248 -1.95 -5.80 23.56
CA PRO A 248 -2.56 -4.89 24.53
C PRO A 248 -1.89 -3.52 24.46
N GLY A 249 -2.71 -2.48 24.36
CA GLY A 249 -2.25 -1.10 24.34
C GLY A 249 -1.90 -0.52 25.70
N GLY A 250 -1.72 0.78 25.76
CA GLY A 250 -1.46 1.51 27.00
C GLY A 250 -0.06 1.24 27.59
N GLY A 251 0.90 0.83 26.76
CA GLY A 251 2.27 0.55 27.20
C GLY A 251 2.47 -0.78 27.94
N ILE A 252 1.40 -1.58 28.10
CA ILE A 252 1.47 -2.87 28.82
C ILE A 252 2.33 -3.88 28.05
N ALA A 253 2.26 -3.89 26.72
CA ALA A 253 3.09 -4.80 25.91
C ALA A 253 4.59 -4.59 26.15
N LEU A 254 5.04 -3.35 26.19
CA LEU A 254 6.45 -3.00 26.49
C LEU A 254 6.82 -3.35 27.92
N ALA A 255 5.93 -3.08 28.89
CA ALA A 255 6.16 -3.40 30.28
C ALA A 255 6.24 -4.92 30.53
N GLU A 256 5.47 -5.74 29.81
CA GLU A 256 5.50 -7.19 29.93
C GLU A 256 6.81 -7.78 29.39
N VAL A 257 7.32 -7.25 28.30
CA VAL A 257 8.64 -7.66 27.74
C VAL A 257 9.74 -7.54 28.78
N THR A 258 9.75 -6.46 29.58
CA THR A 258 10.80 -6.25 30.59
C THR A 258 10.84 -7.32 31.69
N LYS A 259 9.71 -7.99 31.95
CA LYS A 259 9.63 -9.06 32.98
C LYS A 259 10.30 -10.37 32.55
N HIS A 260 10.48 -10.57 31.26
CA HIS A 260 11.01 -11.82 30.71
C HIS A 260 12.54 -11.81 30.46
N PHE A 261 13.17 -10.66 30.68
CA PHE A 261 14.62 -10.54 30.50
C PHE A 261 15.37 -10.40 31.82
N VAL A 262 16.51 -11.09 31.94
CA VAL A 262 17.50 -10.81 32.98
C VAL A 262 18.28 -9.57 32.53
N ILE A 263 18.04 -8.44 33.19
CA ILE A 263 18.55 -7.13 32.79
C ILE A 263 19.91 -6.89 33.46
N PRO A 264 21.05 -6.81 32.70
CA PRO A 264 22.32 -6.34 33.23
C PRO A 264 22.21 -4.89 33.71
N GLU A 265 22.91 -4.54 34.81
CA GLU A 265 22.88 -3.18 35.39
C GLU A 265 23.16 -2.06 34.35
N VAL A 266 24.06 -2.33 33.40
CA VAL A 266 24.49 -1.36 32.39
C VAL A 266 23.34 -0.91 31.46
N ILE A 267 22.37 -1.78 31.22
CA ILE A 267 21.22 -1.50 30.31
C ILE A 267 19.90 -1.28 31.06
N SER A 268 19.92 -1.35 32.41
CA SER A 268 18.74 -1.10 33.25
C SER A 268 18.05 0.23 32.94
N PRO A 269 18.74 1.37 32.71
CA PRO A 269 18.07 2.63 32.40
C PRO A 269 17.24 2.59 31.09
N PHE A 270 17.65 1.76 30.13
CA PHE A 270 16.87 1.58 28.89
C PHE A 270 15.53 0.88 29.17
N PHE A 271 15.55 -0.15 30.03
CA PHE A 271 14.32 -0.86 30.43
C PHE A 271 13.39 0.02 31.27
N ASP A 272 13.93 0.92 32.10
CA ASP A 272 13.12 1.89 32.83
C ASP A 272 12.34 2.82 31.89
N VAL A 273 12.92 3.17 30.74
CA VAL A 273 12.22 3.96 29.70
C VAL A 273 11.04 3.18 29.12
N LEU A 274 11.18 1.88 28.87
CA LEU A 274 10.09 1.03 28.35
C LEU A 274 8.90 0.93 29.31
N LEU A 275 9.12 1.09 30.61
CA LEU A 275 8.06 1.08 31.63
C LEU A 275 7.30 2.42 31.70
N LYS A 276 7.90 3.52 31.29
CA LYS A 276 7.31 4.86 31.42
C LYS A 276 5.95 5.04 30.77
N PRO A 277 5.66 4.55 29.54
CA PRO A 277 4.34 4.70 28.95
C PRO A 277 3.22 4.13 29.83
N SER A 278 3.40 2.92 30.38
CA SER A 278 2.41 2.30 31.26
C SER A 278 2.26 3.02 32.59
N GLN A 279 3.34 3.62 33.12
CA GLN A 279 3.32 4.41 34.36
C GLN A 279 2.58 5.74 34.15
N ILE A 280 2.86 6.45 33.05
CA ILE A 280 2.22 7.72 32.72
C ILE A 280 0.72 7.53 32.49
N LEU A 281 0.35 6.49 31.77
CA LEU A 281 -1.05 6.15 31.49
C LEU A 281 -1.76 5.49 32.69
N ARG A 282 -1.04 5.24 33.80
CA ARG A 282 -1.55 4.55 35.00
C ARG A 282 -2.11 3.15 34.71
N THR A 283 -1.56 2.46 33.73
CA THR A 283 -1.96 1.10 33.33
C THR A 283 -1.04 0.02 33.89
N SER A 284 0.00 0.40 34.61
CA SER A 284 1.03 -0.52 35.15
C SER A 284 0.51 -1.61 36.09
N SER A 285 -0.70 -1.42 36.67
CA SER A 285 -1.39 -2.44 37.50
C SER A 285 -2.33 -3.34 36.71
N GLU A 286 -2.56 -3.07 35.42
CA GLU A 286 -3.43 -3.87 34.57
C GLU A 286 -2.72 -5.11 34.04
N SER A 287 -3.48 -6.20 33.85
CA SER A 287 -2.96 -7.41 33.22
C SER A 287 -3.11 -7.38 31.70
N TRP A 288 -2.35 -8.19 31.00
CA TRP A 288 -2.45 -8.42 29.55
C TRP A 288 -3.90 -8.74 29.13
N GLU A 289 -4.52 -9.70 29.82
CA GLU A 289 -5.90 -10.11 29.54
C GLU A 289 -6.94 -9.00 29.84
N SER A 290 -6.71 -8.23 30.91
CA SER A 290 -7.58 -7.11 31.27
C SER A 290 -7.62 -6.06 30.18
N MET A 291 -6.48 -5.70 29.60
CA MET A 291 -6.39 -4.70 28.52
C MET A 291 -7.04 -5.21 27.23
N LEU A 292 -6.82 -6.45 26.84
CA LEU A 292 -7.47 -7.07 25.69
C LEU A 292 -9.00 -7.10 25.86
N ASN A 293 -9.48 -7.48 27.03
CA ASN A 293 -10.91 -7.54 27.33
C ASN A 293 -11.57 -6.15 27.31
N LYS A 294 -10.88 -5.13 27.81
CA LYS A 294 -11.30 -3.73 27.72
C LYS A 294 -11.26 -3.19 26.29
N GLY A 295 -10.65 -3.92 25.36
CA GLY A 295 -10.50 -3.52 23.96
C GLY A 295 -9.42 -2.45 23.75
N ILE A 296 -8.54 -2.23 24.73
CA ILE A 296 -7.38 -1.33 24.60
C ILE A 296 -6.27 -2.12 23.91
N ILE A 297 -6.16 -1.95 22.61
CA ILE A 297 -5.31 -2.75 21.71
C ILE A 297 -4.50 -1.83 20.79
N GLU A 298 -3.32 -2.30 20.42
CA GLU A 298 -2.41 -1.63 19.48
C GLU A 298 -1.94 -2.62 18.40
N PRO A 299 -1.63 -2.18 17.17
CA PRO A 299 -1.01 -3.03 16.16
C PRO A 299 0.39 -3.46 16.60
N PHE A 300 0.74 -4.73 16.40
CA PHE A 300 2.05 -5.26 16.77
C PHE A 300 3.20 -4.51 16.09
N ASN A 301 3.05 -4.19 14.81
CA ASN A 301 4.09 -3.49 14.06
C ASN A 301 4.36 -2.08 14.59
N THR A 302 3.37 -1.40 15.14
CA THR A 302 3.55 -0.09 15.79
C THR A 302 4.41 -0.21 17.04
N CYS A 303 4.14 -1.20 17.90
CA CYS A 303 4.96 -1.45 19.08
C CYS A 303 6.40 -1.88 18.76
N LYS A 304 6.61 -2.56 17.61
CA LYS A 304 7.95 -3.00 17.19
C LYS A 304 8.84 -1.85 16.73
N THR A 305 8.26 -0.77 16.24
CA THR A 305 8.99 0.40 15.73
C THR A 305 9.25 1.47 16.79
N THR A 306 8.59 1.37 17.94
CA THR A 306 8.81 2.22 19.12
C THR A 306 9.97 1.68 19.96
#